data_c005fc6745014c87e51fde8385a1065e
#
_entry.id   c005fc6745014c87e51fde8385a1065e
#
_cell.length_a   1.000
_cell.length_b   1.000
_cell.length_c   1.000
_cell.angle_alpha   90.00
_cell.angle_beta   90.00
_cell.angle_gamma   90.00
#
_symmetry.space_group_name_H-M   'P 1'
#
loop_
_entity.id
_entity.type
_entity.pdbx_description
1 polymer ?
#
loop_
_entity_poly.entity_id
_entity_poly.type
_entity_poly.pdbx_seq_one_letter_code
_entity_poly.pdbx_strand_id
1 'polypeptide(L)'
;MTEPKMTKKSTGNKVIVAGVGMIPFAKPGASEPYDIMGAKAAKLALRDSGVDYKNIQSAFVGYVFGDSTSGQRALYHVGMTGIPIINVNNNCSTGSTALYLARQAIESGSSDCVLALGFEQMRPGALGDIYTDRPSPFGEFNETCEQLVGNAEIPLALRYFGGAGKSHMDKYGTTMKDFAKIRAKASRHAAKNPLALFKKEVSEEEVMESPIMWPGVMTRLMACPPTCGGAAAVLVSEKFANKHNIDSNVKILAQAMTTDYESTFLEKDMMQLVGYDMTKEAAKNVYQQTGVDVKDVDVVELHDCFAHNELITYEALGLCEEGEAQKFVQDGDNTFGGKFVTNPSGGLLSKGHPLGATGLAQCFGLTQQLRGNAGEKQVDGAKTALQHNLGLGGACVTTLYQST
;
A
#
# COMPACT_ATOMS: atom_id res chain seq x y z
N MET A 1 18.87 -21.39 -12.11
CA MET A 1 17.65 -21.25 -11.30
C MET A 1 17.98 -21.73 -9.89
N THR A 2 18.20 -20.81 -8.95
CA THR A 2 18.36 -21.15 -7.53
C THR A 2 16.98 -21.42 -6.97
N GLU A 3 16.75 -22.60 -6.38
CA GLU A 3 15.49 -22.92 -5.71
C GLU A 3 15.12 -21.82 -4.71
N PRO A 4 13.85 -21.39 -4.66
CA PRO A 4 13.42 -20.39 -3.68
C PRO A 4 13.66 -20.93 -2.27
N LYS A 5 14.35 -20.15 -1.45
CA LYS A 5 14.57 -20.47 -0.03
C LYS A 5 13.21 -20.64 0.63
N MET A 6 12.86 -21.88 0.99
CA MET A 6 11.63 -22.17 1.73
C MET A 6 11.57 -21.28 2.98
N THR A 7 10.56 -20.42 3.04
CA THR A 7 10.27 -19.62 4.24
C THR A 7 9.78 -20.57 5.33
N LYS A 8 10.54 -20.71 6.42
CA LYS A 8 10.14 -21.49 7.59
C LYS A 8 8.82 -20.93 8.15
N LYS A 9 7.88 -21.81 8.54
CA LYS A 9 6.75 -21.41 9.41
C LYS A 9 7.31 -20.60 10.57
N SER A 10 6.75 -19.39 10.79
CA SER A 10 7.16 -18.57 11.92
C SER A 10 6.88 -19.31 13.23
N THR A 11 7.93 -19.49 14.03
CA THR A 11 7.85 -20.02 15.41
C THR A 11 7.85 -18.87 16.44
N GLY A 12 7.77 -17.63 15.96
CA GLY A 12 7.84 -16.42 16.77
C GLY A 12 6.53 -16.07 17.51
N ASN A 13 6.56 -14.99 18.26
CA ASN A 13 5.40 -14.46 18.95
C ASN A 13 4.29 -14.09 17.95
N LYS A 14 3.04 -14.36 18.29
CA LYS A 14 1.91 -13.86 17.53
C LYS A 14 1.83 -12.34 17.61
N VAL A 15 1.53 -11.71 16.49
CA VAL A 15 1.48 -10.25 16.35
C VAL A 15 0.04 -9.79 16.18
N ILE A 16 -0.39 -8.92 17.09
CA ILE A 16 -1.74 -8.38 17.16
C ILE A 16 -1.70 -6.92 16.73
N VAL A 17 -2.64 -6.51 15.91
CA VAL A 17 -2.90 -5.10 15.59
C VAL A 17 -3.81 -4.55 16.69
N ALA A 18 -3.19 -3.98 17.72
CA ALA A 18 -3.90 -3.47 18.90
C ALA A 18 -4.70 -2.21 18.61
N GLY A 19 -4.15 -1.32 17.80
CA GLY A 19 -4.83 -0.09 17.40
C GLY A 19 -4.29 0.50 16.12
N VAL A 20 -5.16 1.24 15.44
CA VAL A 20 -4.85 1.91 14.17
C VAL A 20 -5.37 3.35 14.16
N GLY A 21 -4.68 4.23 13.44
CA GLY A 21 -5.08 5.63 13.32
C GLY A 21 -4.75 6.18 11.93
N MET A 22 -5.67 6.96 11.39
CA MET A 22 -5.49 7.65 10.12
C MET A 22 -6.15 9.02 10.20
N ILE A 23 -5.52 10.06 9.64
CA ILE A 23 -6.13 11.37 9.46
C ILE A 23 -6.73 11.50 8.05
N PRO A 24 -7.71 12.40 7.82
CA PRO A 24 -8.16 12.71 6.47
C PRO A 24 -7.00 13.13 5.58
N PHE A 25 -6.94 12.59 4.37
CA PHE A 25 -5.92 12.94 3.40
C PHE A 25 -6.22 14.30 2.75
N ALA A 26 -5.18 15.05 2.42
CA ALA A 26 -5.26 16.40 1.90
C ALA A 26 -4.39 16.57 0.65
N LYS A 27 -4.72 17.57 -0.19
CA LYS A 27 -3.86 17.99 -1.31
C LYS A 27 -2.61 18.70 -0.81
N PRO A 28 -1.50 18.66 -1.56
CA PRO A 28 -0.35 19.53 -1.31
C PRO A 28 -0.78 20.99 -1.18
N GLY A 29 -0.25 21.68 -0.17
CA GLY A 29 -0.62 23.07 0.16
C GLY A 29 -1.87 23.25 1.00
N ALA A 30 -2.68 22.18 1.20
CA ALA A 30 -3.87 22.20 2.06
C ALA A 30 -3.72 21.32 3.32
N SER A 31 -2.56 20.69 3.49
CA SER A 31 -2.27 19.85 4.66
C SER A 31 -1.66 20.65 5.80
N GLU A 32 -1.76 20.10 7.01
CA GLU A 32 -0.90 20.53 8.12
C GLU A 32 0.56 20.12 7.85
N PRO A 33 1.54 20.66 8.61
CA PRO A 33 2.92 20.20 8.57
C PRO A 33 3.05 18.70 8.90
N TYR A 34 4.06 18.04 8.33
CA TYR A 34 4.24 16.60 8.44
C TYR A 34 4.33 16.10 9.89
N ASP A 35 4.99 16.87 10.75
CA ASP A 35 5.19 16.52 12.16
C ASP A 35 3.87 16.53 12.95
N ILE A 36 2.97 17.44 12.61
CA ILE A 36 1.62 17.50 13.20
C ILE A 36 0.74 16.37 12.65
N MET A 37 0.79 16.11 11.33
CA MET A 37 0.07 15.00 10.70
C MET A 37 0.49 13.66 11.30
N GLY A 38 1.80 13.40 11.40
CA GLY A 38 2.35 12.20 12.00
C GLY A 38 1.96 12.03 13.47
N ALA A 39 2.09 13.08 14.26
CA ALA A 39 1.68 13.09 15.68
C ALA A 39 0.19 12.79 15.86
N LYS A 40 -0.67 13.38 15.03
CA LYS A 40 -2.12 13.12 15.09
C LYS A 40 -2.45 11.66 14.76
N ALA A 41 -1.85 11.09 13.71
CA ALA A 41 -2.03 9.70 13.35
C ALA A 41 -1.57 8.75 14.47
N ALA A 42 -0.39 9.00 15.05
CA ALA A 42 0.11 8.22 16.19
C ALA A 42 -0.82 8.31 17.41
N LYS A 43 -1.29 9.51 17.77
CA LYS A 43 -2.24 9.70 18.89
C LYS A 43 -3.57 8.97 18.66
N LEU A 44 -4.06 8.91 17.40
CA LEU A 44 -5.26 8.16 17.06
C LEU A 44 -5.05 6.66 17.24
N ALA A 45 -3.93 6.10 16.78
CA ALA A 45 -3.61 4.68 16.95
C ALA A 45 -3.43 4.30 18.43
N LEU A 46 -2.77 5.15 19.22
CA LEU A 46 -2.63 4.96 20.67
C LEU A 46 -3.99 4.99 21.38
N ARG A 47 -4.87 5.91 20.99
CA ARG A 47 -6.23 5.99 21.54
C ARG A 47 -7.06 4.74 21.21
N ASP A 48 -6.99 4.29 19.95
CA ASP A 48 -7.70 3.11 19.47
C ASP A 48 -7.23 1.84 20.18
N SER A 49 -5.93 1.71 20.46
CA SER A 49 -5.35 0.57 21.18
C SER A 49 -5.57 0.61 22.70
N GLY A 50 -5.90 1.76 23.27
CA GLY A 50 -5.87 1.97 24.72
C GLY A 50 -4.48 1.94 25.35
N VAL A 51 -3.41 1.91 24.55
CA VAL A 51 -2.01 1.85 25.02
C VAL A 51 -1.49 3.26 25.29
N ASP A 52 -0.94 3.46 26.48
CA ASP A 52 -0.20 4.68 26.79
C ASP A 52 1.15 4.70 26.05
N TYR A 53 1.55 5.85 25.50
CA TYR A 53 2.80 6.00 24.76
C TYR A 53 4.06 5.56 25.55
N LYS A 54 4.04 5.71 26.89
CA LYS A 54 5.13 5.23 27.76
C LYS A 54 5.35 3.71 27.70
N ASN A 55 4.37 2.93 27.22
CA ASN A 55 4.47 1.49 27.06
C ASN A 55 5.01 1.08 25.68
N ILE A 56 5.12 2.01 24.74
CA ILE A 56 5.78 1.76 23.46
C ILE A 56 7.28 1.57 23.70
N GLN A 57 7.85 0.49 23.16
CA GLN A 57 9.23 0.11 23.38
C GLN A 57 10.14 0.49 22.20
N SER A 58 9.59 0.63 21.01
CA SER A 58 10.29 1.13 19.82
C SER A 58 9.27 1.67 18.81
N ALA A 59 9.75 2.51 17.88
CA ALA A 59 8.94 3.04 16.80
C ALA A 59 9.68 2.95 15.46
N PHE A 60 8.96 2.53 14.41
CA PHE A 60 9.41 2.57 13.03
C PHE A 60 8.59 3.61 12.29
N VAL A 61 9.28 4.58 11.68
CA VAL A 61 8.65 5.75 11.08
C VAL A 61 9.01 5.88 9.61
N GLY A 62 8.00 5.84 8.75
CA GLY A 62 8.14 5.90 7.31
C GLY A 62 7.77 7.27 6.74
N TYR A 63 8.66 7.81 5.89
CA TYR A 63 8.42 8.98 5.04
C TYR A 63 9.40 8.96 3.86
N VAL A 64 9.06 9.59 2.76
CA VAL A 64 9.91 9.65 1.55
C VAL A 64 10.51 11.03 1.37
N PHE A 65 9.70 12.07 1.39
CA PHE A 65 10.12 13.45 1.19
C PHE A 65 10.26 14.19 2.52
N GLY A 66 11.37 13.95 3.21
CA GLY A 66 11.68 14.61 4.49
C GLY A 66 13.15 14.50 4.83
N ASP A 67 13.64 15.42 5.63
CA ASP A 67 15.00 15.39 6.15
C ASP A 67 15.21 14.23 7.13
N SER A 68 16.47 13.90 7.39
CA SER A 68 16.83 12.91 8.42
C SER A 68 16.18 13.26 9.75
N THR A 69 15.77 12.23 10.51
CA THR A 69 15.14 12.37 11.84
C THR A 69 13.75 13.04 11.88
N SER A 70 13.06 13.15 10.73
CA SER A 70 11.68 13.67 10.70
C SER A 70 10.71 12.83 11.55
N GLY A 71 10.98 11.54 11.72
CA GLY A 71 10.21 10.66 12.62
C GLY A 71 10.31 11.07 14.08
N GLN A 72 11.50 11.43 14.55
CA GLN A 72 11.72 11.96 15.90
C GLN A 72 10.92 13.25 16.09
N ARG A 73 11.00 14.17 15.11
CA ARG A 73 10.27 15.44 15.17
C ARG A 73 8.77 15.21 15.33
N ALA A 74 8.18 14.30 14.58
CA ALA A 74 6.77 13.96 14.67
C ALA A 74 6.40 13.32 16.02
N LEU A 75 7.19 12.34 16.49
CA LEU A 75 6.89 11.62 17.73
C LEU A 75 7.16 12.46 18.99
N TYR A 76 8.03 13.46 18.95
CA TYR A 76 8.23 14.37 20.09
C TYR A 76 6.97 15.18 20.43
N HIS A 77 6.05 15.39 19.50
CA HIS A 77 4.71 15.93 19.78
C HIS A 77 3.77 14.93 20.48
N VAL A 78 4.13 13.64 20.53
CA VAL A 78 3.39 12.61 21.26
C VAL A 78 3.99 12.44 22.65
N GLY A 79 5.31 12.38 22.75
CA GLY A 79 6.07 12.26 23.99
C GLY A 79 7.56 12.05 23.74
N MET A 80 8.36 12.22 24.78
CA MET A 80 9.81 12.01 24.78
C MET A 80 10.16 10.96 25.84
N THR A 81 10.08 9.68 25.47
CA THR A 81 10.26 8.55 26.38
C THR A 81 11.62 7.86 26.24
N GLY A 82 12.47 8.30 25.31
CA GLY A 82 13.79 7.75 25.08
C GLY A 82 13.80 6.42 24.30
N ILE A 83 12.67 6.01 23.74
CA ILE A 83 12.58 4.78 22.92
C ILE A 83 13.40 4.91 21.64
N PRO A 84 13.93 3.79 21.09
CA PRO A 84 14.48 3.77 19.76
C PRO A 84 13.44 4.18 18.71
N ILE A 85 13.81 5.15 17.84
CA ILE A 85 13.00 5.58 16.69
C ILE A 85 13.83 5.36 15.43
N ILE A 86 13.36 4.48 14.55
CA ILE A 86 14.03 4.11 13.31
C ILE A 86 13.24 4.71 12.14
N ASN A 87 13.88 5.54 11.32
CA ASN A 87 13.31 6.09 10.10
C ASN A 87 13.59 5.14 8.93
N VAL A 88 12.57 4.91 8.10
CA VAL A 88 12.64 3.98 6.96
C VAL A 88 12.14 4.65 5.69
N ASN A 89 12.69 4.23 4.54
CA ASN A 89 12.28 4.70 3.22
C ASN A 89 12.45 3.57 2.19
N ASN A 90 11.33 3.15 1.60
CA ASN A 90 11.24 2.24 0.47
C ASN A 90 10.20 2.77 -0.53
N ASN A 91 10.34 4.07 -0.88
CA ASN A 91 9.44 4.75 -1.79
C ASN A 91 7.97 4.54 -1.38
N CYS A 92 7.08 4.20 -2.30
CA CYS A 92 5.64 4.07 -2.04
C CYS A 92 5.27 2.95 -1.03
N SER A 93 6.15 1.96 -0.80
CA SER A 93 5.93 0.88 0.19
C SER A 93 6.47 1.20 1.59
N THR A 94 6.92 2.42 1.82
CA THR A 94 7.55 2.87 3.07
C THR A 94 6.69 2.59 4.31
N GLY A 95 5.38 2.88 4.25
CA GLY A 95 4.49 2.62 5.39
C GLY A 95 4.36 1.13 5.72
N SER A 96 4.28 0.28 4.71
CA SER A 96 4.27 -1.18 4.90
C SER A 96 5.62 -1.72 5.37
N THR A 97 6.73 -1.08 4.99
CA THR A 97 8.06 -1.41 5.50
C THR A 97 8.17 -1.10 7.00
N ALA A 98 7.65 0.04 7.44
CA ALA A 98 7.58 0.37 8.87
C ALA A 98 6.75 -0.68 9.64
N LEU A 99 5.60 -1.11 9.08
CA LEU A 99 4.77 -2.17 9.64
C LEU A 99 5.49 -3.53 9.68
N TYR A 100 6.25 -3.86 8.62
CA TYR A 100 7.04 -5.08 8.51
C TYR A 100 8.10 -5.16 9.61
N LEU A 101 8.85 -4.09 9.83
CA LEU A 101 9.86 -4.02 10.88
C LEU A 101 9.24 -4.05 12.29
N ALA A 102 8.11 -3.38 12.48
CA ALA A 102 7.36 -3.43 13.74
C ALA A 102 6.87 -4.86 14.05
N ARG A 103 6.37 -5.58 13.04
CA ARG A 103 6.02 -7.01 13.18
C ARG A 103 7.24 -7.84 13.56
N GLN A 104 8.36 -7.68 12.86
CA GLN A 104 9.58 -8.43 13.15
C GLN A 104 10.10 -8.19 14.58
N ALA A 105 10.00 -6.97 15.10
CA ALA A 105 10.38 -6.65 16.47
C ALA A 105 9.53 -7.41 17.50
N ILE A 106 8.23 -7.56 17.26
CA ILE A 106 7.33 -8.36 18.12
C ILE A 106 7.62 -9.86 17.95
N GLU A 107 7.70 -10.33 16.71
CA GLU A 107 7.85 -11.74 16.37
C GLU A 107 9.16 -12.34 16.91
N SER A 108 10.24 -11.57 16.85
CA SER A 108 11.55 -11.96 17.42
C SER A 108 11.62 -11.89 18.95
N GLY A 109 10.64 -11.26 19.59
CA GLY A 109 10.63 -11.03 21.05
C GLY A 109 11.55 -9.88 21.50
N SER A 110 12.08 -9.06 20.58
CA SER A 110 12.88 -7.88 20.94
C SER A 110 12.04 -6.75 21.54
N SER A 111 10.74 -6.74 21.25
CA SER A 111 9.75 -5.83 21.82
C SER A 111 8.40 -6.52 21.97
N ASP A 112 7.60 -6.11 22.95
CA ASP A 112 6.23 -6.59 23.16
C ASP A 112 5.17 -5.55 22.71
N CYS A 113 5.58 -4.29 22.51
CA CYS A 113 4.69 -3.19 22.12
C CYS A 113 5.44 -2.18 21.24
N VAL A 114 5.01 -2.01 20.00
CA VAL A 114 5.71 -1.24 18.97
C VAL A 114 4.75 -0.32 18.21
N LEU A 115 5.20 0.87 17.86
CA LEU A 115 4.47 1.82 17.03
C LEU A 115 5.07 1.81 15.60
N ALA A 116 4.23 1.57 14.60
CA ALA A 116 4.50 1.90 13.20
C ALA A 116 3.79 3.20 12.84
N LEU A 117 4.53 4.17 12.32
CA LEU A 117 4.01 5.48 11.90
C LEU A 117 4.44 5.76 10.47
N GLY A 118 3.55 6.33 9.68
CA GLY A 118 3.86 6.83 8.35
C GLY A 118 3.20 8.17 8.09
N PHE A 119 3.91 9.06 7.46
CA PHE A 119 3.39 10.35 7.02
C PHE A 119 4.04 10.78 5.70
N GLU A 120 3.38 11.71 5.01
CA GLU A 120 3.95 12.36 3.84
C GLU A 120 3.42 13.77 3.70
N GLN A 121 4.31 14.71 3.44
CA GLN A 121 3.97 16.06 3.02
C GLN A 121 4.53 16.28 1.63
N MET A 122 3.75 15.89 0.63
CA MET A 122 4.14 16.08 -0.78
C MET A 122 4.01 17.55 -1.18
N ARG A 123 4.86 17.99 -2.09
CA ARG A 123 4.75 19.27 -2.78
C ARG A 123 4.20 19.05 -4.19
N PRO A 124 3.62 20.07 -4.84
CA PRO A 124 3.26 19.99 -6.25
C PRO A 124 4.49 19.59 -7.11
N GLY A 125 4.30 18.65 -8.05
CA GLY A 125 5.38 18.15 -8.89
C GLY A 125 6.41 17.24 -8.19
N ALA A 126 6.12 16.80 -6.95
CA ALA A 126 6.97 15.85 -6.25
C ALA A 126 6.94 14.50 -6.96
N LEU A 127 8.05 13.98 -7.39
CA LEU A 127 8.42 12.62 -7.87
C LEU A 127 9.71 12.70 -8.74
N GLY A 128 10.38 13.86 -8.77
CA GLY A 128 11.69 13.98 -9.38
C GLY A 128 12.83 13.66 -8.41
N ASP A 129 14.01 13.41 -8.95
CA ASP A 129 15.23 13.25 -8.16
C ASP A 129 15.50 14.51 -7.33
N ILE A 130 15.77 14.31 -6.04
CA ILE A 130 16.14 15.38 -5.12
C ILE A 130 17.64 15.70 -5.24
N TYR A 131 18.45 14.68 -5.48
CA TYR A 131 19.91 14.79 -5.60
C TYR A 131 20.33 14.53 -7.04
N THR A 132 20.98 15.50 -7.65
CA THR A 132 21.48 15.44 -9.04
C THR A 132 22.99 15.25 -9.13
N ASP A 133 23.68 15.20 -7.99
CA ASP A 133 25.13 15.11 -7.87
C ASP A 133 25.65 13.68 -7.65
N ARG A 134 24.76 12.69 -7.69
CA ARG A 134 25.01 11.28 -7.44
C ARG A 134 24.16 10.39 -8.33
N PRO A 135 24.48 9.08 -8.48
CA PRO A 135 23.66 8.16 -9.28
C PRO A 135 22.22 8.11 -8.76
N SER A 136 21.24 8.20 -9.68
CA SER A 136 19.84 7.99 -9.36
C SER A 136 19.60 6.50 -9.04
N PRO A 137 18.82 6.16 -8.00
CA PRO A 137 18.41 4.78 -7.73
C PRO A 137 17.56 4.20 -8.86
N PHE A 138 17.03 5.06 -9.75
CA PHE A 138 16.24 4.68 -10.91
C PHE A 138 17.03 4.64 -12.22
N GLY A 139 18.37 4.73 -12.20
CA GLY A 139 19.18 4.81 -13.41
C GLY A 139 18.87 3.67 -14.39
N GLU A 140 19.04 2.43 -13.98
CA GLU A 140 18.78 1.24 -14.80
C GLU A 140 17.29 1.08 -15.17
N PHE A 141 16.40 1.40 -14.25
CA PHE A 141 14.95 1.44 -14.52
C PHE A 141 14.61 2.44 -15.64
N ASN A 142 15.20 3.64 -15.58
CA ASN A 142 14.97 4.69 -16.56
C ASN A 142 15.48 4.29 -17.93
N GLU A 143 16.70 3.72 -18.01
CA GLU A 143 17.31 3.23 -19.25
C GLU A 143 16.46 2.12 -19.87
N THR A 144 16.01 1.15 -19.07
CA THR A 144 15.14 0.05 -19.52
C THR A 144 13.78 0.59 -20.00
N CYS A 145 13.16 1.48 -19.24
CA CYS A 145 11.91 2.11 -19.63
C CYS A 145 12.05 2.88 -20.96
N GLU A 146 13.15 3.63 -21.14
CA GLU A 146 13.41 4.36 -22.38
C GLU A 146 13.59 3.44 -23.58
N GLN A 147 14.27 2.30 -23.39
CA GLN A 147 14.44 1.28 -24.43
C GLN A 147 13.11 0.65 -24.85
N LEU A 148 12.18 0.43 -23.90
CA LEU A 148 10.93 -0.28 -24.13
C LEU A 148 9.81 0.63 -24.69
N VAL A 149 9.68 1.85 -24.18
CA VAL A 149 8.56 2.75 -24.51
C VAL A 149 8.97 4.09 -25.07
N GLY A 150 10.27 4.33 -25.20
CA GLY A 150 10.85 5.56 -25.75
C GLY A 150 10.90 6.71 -24.74
N ASN A 151 11.64 7.74 -25.11
CA ASN A 151 11.76 8.98 -24.35
C ASN A 151 10.63 9.95 -24.75
N ALA A 152 9.45 9.76 -24.19
CA ALA A 152 8.33 10.66 -24.40
C ALA A 152 8.38 11.82 -23.39
N GLU A 153 7.82 12.97 -23.75
CA GLU A 153 7.58 14.09 -22.83
C GLU A 153 6.51 13.78 -21.76
N ILE A 154 6.42 12.51 -21.36
CA ILE A 154 5.48 11.99 -20.37
C ILE A 154 6.19 11.89 -19.03
N PRO A 155 5.61 12.39 -17.94
CA PRO A 155 6.19 12.26 -16.62
C PRO A 155 6.56 10.80 -16.29
N LEU A 156 7.70 10.60 -15.64
CA LEU A 156 8.33 9.29 -15.45
C LEU A 156 7.40 8.22 -14.87
N ALA A 157 6.69 8.53 -13.79
CA ALA A 157 5.75 7.57 -13.18
C ALA A 157 4.63 7.12 -14.13
N LEU A 158 4.16 8.04 -15.01
CA LEU A 158 3.16 7.71 -16.03
C LEU A 158 3.75 6.79 -17.10
N ARG A 159 5.04 6.95 -17.43
CA ARG A 159 5.73 6.05 -18.39
C ARG A 159 5.87 4.63 -17.82
N TYR A 160 6.23 4.48 -16.56
CA TYR A 160 6.34 3.18 -15.92
C TYR A 160 4.99 2.45 -15.90
N PHE A 161 4.00 3.01 -15.25
CA PHE A 161 2.71 2.32 -15.06
C PHE A 161 1.85 2.32 -16.31
N GLY A 162 1.90 3.38 -17.12
CA GLY A 162 1.24 3.40 -18.42
C GLY A 162 1.89 2.44 -19.40
N GLY A 163 3.24 2.33 -19.40
CA GLY A 163 3.97 1.33 -20.17
C GLY A 163 3.61 -0.09 -19.79
N ALA A 164 3.50 -0.38 -18.50
CA ALA A 164 3.06 -1.68 -17.99
C ALA A 164 1.63 -2.01 -18.44
N GLY A 165 0.70 -1.04 -18.33
CA GLY A 165 -0.64 -1.22 -18.86
C GLY A 165 -0.65 -1.41 -20.37
N LYS A 166 0.20 -0.68 -21.12
CA LYS A 166 0.35 -0.89 -22.57
C LYS A 166 0.86 -2.29 -22.90
N SER A 167 1.86 -2.80 -22.18
CA SER A 167 2.30 -4.20 -22.34
C SER A 167 1.14 -5.18 -22.14
N HIS A 168 0.30 -4.96 -21.12
CA HIS A 168 -0.87 -5.79 -20.89
C HIS A 168 -1.92 -5.66 -22.01
N MET A 169 -2.15 -4.44 -22.53
CA MET A 169 -3.02 -4.21 -23.68
C MET A 169 -2.52 -4.95 -24.92
N ASP A 170 -1.24 -4.86 -25.21
CA ASP A 170 -0.62 -5.49 -26.39
C ASP A 170 -0.64 -7.03 -26.29
N LYS A 171 -0.46 -7.59 -25.07
CA LYS A 171 -0.36 -9.03 -24.83
C LYS A 171 -1.74 -9.71 -24.70
N TYR A 172 -2.69 -9.06 -24.05
CA TYR A 172 -3.95 -9.68 -23.65
C TYR A 172 -5.21 -8.97 -24.17
N GLY A 173 -5.06 -7.85 -24.88
CA GLY A 173 -6.17 -7.13 -25.47
C GLY A 173 -6.98 -6.25 -24.51
N THR A 174 -6.46 -5.95 -23.32
CA THR A 174 -7.02 -4.97 -22.39
C THR A 174 -7.18 -3.60 -23.06
N THR A 175 -8.17 -2.85 -22.67
CA THR A 175 -8.50 -1.55 -23.25
C THR A 175 -8.50 -0.42 -22.22
N MET A 176 -8.42 0.82 -22.69
CA MET A 176 -8.59 1.99 -21.81
C MET A 176 -9.90 1.98 -21.02
N LYS A 177 -10.96 1.34 -21.53
CA LYS A 177 -12.24 1.22 -20.83
C LYS A 177 -12.13 0.38 -19.57
N ASP A 178 -11.28 -0.65 -19.57
CA ASP A 178 -11.07 -1.50 -18.38
C ASP A 178 -10.39 -0.68 -17.27
N PHE A 179 -9.42 0.16 -17.62
CA PHE A 179 -8.80 1.10 -16.67
C PHE A 179 -9.77 2.18 -16.19
N ALA A 180 -10.63 2.69 -17.08
CA ALA A 180 -11.67 3.66 -16.71
C ALA A 180 -12.65 3.05 -15.71
N LYS A 181 -13.04 1.78 -15.90
CA LYS A 181 -13.94 1.05 -15.00
C LYS A 181 -13.33 0.88 -13.60
N ILE A 182 -12.01 0.59 -13.52
CA ILE A 182 -11.25 0.54 -12.25
C ILE A 182 -11.29 1.90 -11.55
N ARG A 183 -11.04 3.00 -12.29
CA ARG A 183 -11.07 4.35 -11.68
C ARG A 183 -12.46 4.74 -11.20
N ALA A 184 -13.48 4.44 -11.99
CA ALA A 184 -14.88 4.68 -11.62
C ALA A 184 -15.26 3.88 -10.35
N LYS A 185 -14.87 2.60 -10.27
CA LYS A 185 -15.01 1.77 -9.06
C LYS A 185 -14.34 2.44 -7.84
N ALA A 186 -13.08 2.87 -7.96
CA ALA A 186 -12.35 3.51 -6.88
C ALA A 186 -13.07 4.77 -6.36
N SER A 187 -13.70 5.55 -7.25
CA SER A 187 -14.47 6.74 -6.86
C SER A 187 -15.75 6.40 -6.10
N ARG A 188 -16.49 5.37 -6.54
CA ARG A 188 -17.69 4.88 -5.82
C ARG A 188 -17.36 4.38 -4.42
N HIS A 189 -16.25 3.67 -4.28
CA HIS A 189 -15.77 3.21 -2.96
C HIS A 189 -15.35 4.39 -2.07
N ALA A 190 -14.62 5.36 -2.62
CA ALA A 190 -14.16 6.54 -1.88
C ALA A 190 -15.30 7.46 -1.44
N ALA A 191 -16.40 7.53 -2.19
CA ALA A 191 -17.59 8.32 -1.83
C ALA A 191 -18.12 7.94 -0.42
N LYS A 192 -17.95 6.68 -0.04
CA LYS A 192 -18.32 6.14 1.27
C LYS A 192 -17.24 6.32 2.35
N ASN A 193 -16.11 6.93 2.01
CA ASN A 193 -14.98 7.08 2.93
C ASN A 193 -14.77 8.53 3.37
N PRO A 194 -15.12 8.91 4.61
CA PRO A 194 -14.95 10.28 5.10
C PRO A 194 -13.49 10.74 5.15
N LEU A 195 -12.52 9.83 5.15
CA LEU A 195 -11.08 10.12 5.20
C LEU A 195 -10.44 10.28 3.81
N ALA A 196 -11.20 9.98 2.73
CA ALA A 196 -10.70 10.05 1.36
C ALA A 196 -10.50 11.50 0.89
N LEU A 197 -9.49 11.69 0.04
CA LEU A 197 -9.19 12.96 -0.61
C LEU A 197 -10.29 13.36 -1.61
N PHE A 198 -10.72 12.41 -2.47
CA PHE A 198 -11.79 12.58 -3.43
C PHE A 198 -12.99 11.75 -3.03
N LYS A 199 -14.14 12.42 -2.89
CA LYS A 199 -15.42 11.81 -2.48
C LYS A 199 -16.48 11.91 -3.57
N LYS A 200 -16.18 12.61 -4.66
CA LYS A 200 -17.11 12.69 -5.82
C LYS A 200 -16.93 11.43 -6.66
N GLU A 201 -18.04 10.76 -6.94
CA GLU A 201 -18.07 9.68 -7.91
C GLU A 201 -17.81 10.25 -9.32
N VAL A 202 -17.10 9.49 -10.12
CA VAL A 202 -16.86 9.77 -11.54
C VAL A 202 -17.29 8.56 -12.37
N SER A 203 -17.91 8.82 -13.51
CA SER A 203 -18.30 7.76 -14.45
C SER A 203 -17.11 7.29 -15.29
N GLU A 204 -17.28 6.17 -15.97
CA GLU A 204 -16.29 5.65 -16.92
C GLU A 204 -16.07 6.66 -18.07
N GLU A 205 -17.15 7.32 -18.52
CA GLU A 205 -17.11 8.36 -19.56
C GLU A 205 -16.32 9.58 -19.08
N GLU A 206 -16.61 10.09 -17.87
CA GLU A 206 -15.84 11.20 -17.29
C GLU A 206 -14.34 10.87 -17.17
N VAL A 207 -14.00 9.60 -16.87
CA VAL A 207 -12.58 9.16 -16.84
C VAL A 207 -11.99 9.19 -18.24
N MET A 208 -12.68 8.65 -19.23
CA MET A 208 -12.22 8.61 -20.64
C MET A 208 -12.08 9.99 -21.25
N GLU A 209 -12.96 10.94 -20.91
CA GLU A 209 -12.97 12.32 -21.38
C GLU A 209 -12.00 13.24 -20.64
N SER A 210 -11.40 12.76 -19.53
CA SER A 210 -10.42 13.56 -18.80
C SER A 210 -9.16 13.79 -19.67
N PRO A 211 -8.33 14.83 -19.37
CA PRO A 211 -7.18 15.17 -20.20
C PRO A 211 -6.29 13.97 -20.52
N ILE A 212 -5.98 13.79 -21.78
CA ILE A 212 -5.11 12.71 -22.26
C ILE A 212 -3.68 12.98 -21.76
N MET A 213 -3.10 12.01 -21.06
CA MET A 213 -1.72 12.02 -20.59
C MET A 213 -0.80 11.19 -21.48
N TRP A 214 -1.35 10.10 -22.04
CA TRP A 214 -0.67 9.26 -23.02
C TRP A 214 -1.71 8.77 -24.04
N PRO A 215 -1.65 9.23 -25.31
CA PRO A 215 -2.63 8.86 -26.33
C PRO A 215 -2.79 7.34 -26.46
N GLY A 216 -4.03 6.87 -26.39
CA GLY A 216 -4.38 5.45 -26.51
C GLY A 216 -4.04 4.58 -25.28
N VAL A 217 -3.44 5.16 -24.23
CA VAL A 217 -3.00 4.41 -23.05
C VAL A 217 -3.62 4.96 -21.75
N MET A 218 -3.57 6.29 -21.55
CA MET A 218 -3.88 6.87 -20.24
C MET A 218 -4.52 8.24 -20.31
N THR A 219 -5.54 8.45 -19.50
CA THR A 219 -6.05 9.78 -19.17
C THR A 219 -5.66 10.18 -17.74
N ARG A 220 -5.78 11.47 -17.42
CA ARG A 220 -5.35 12.01 -16.12
C ARG A 220 -6.02 11.33 -14.91
N LEU A 221 -7.30 11.00 -15.01
CA LEU A 221 -8.02 10.38 -13.90
C LEU A 221 -7.61 8.92 -13.63
N MET A 222 -6.86 8.28 -14.52
CA MET A 222 -6.34 6.92 -14.30
C MET A 222 -5.09 6.89 -13.40
N ALA A 223 -4.60 8.05 -12.95
CA ALA A 223 -3.46 8.20 -12.03
C ALA A 223 -3.92 8.74 -10.67
N CYS A 224 -3.25 8.30 -9.60
CA CYS A 224 -3.48 8.84 -8.27
C CYS A 224 -2.99 10.30 -8.15
N PRO A 225 -3.64 11.13 -7.32
CA PRO A 225 -3.21 12.50 -7.08
C PRO A 225 -2.04 12.56 -6.08
N PRO A 226 -1.14 13.55 -6.19
CA PRO A 226 -0.23 13.88 -5.09
C PRO A 226 -1.03 14.15 -3.81
N THR A 227 -0.60 13.55 -2.71
CA THR A 227 -1.41 13.54 -1.47
C THR A 227 -0.52 13.70 -0.24
N CYS A 228 -1.02 14.43 0.76
CA CYS A 228 -0.43 14.56 2.09
C CYS A 228 -1.31 13.84 3.12
N GLY A 229 -0.68 13.29 4.17
CA GLY A 229 -1.42 12.61 5.23
C GLY A 229 -0.55 11.81 6.17
N GLY A 230 -1.20 11.14 7.13
CA GLY A 230 -0.54 10.28 8.10
C GLY A 230 -1.42 9.12 8.53
N ALA A 231 -0.80 7.99 8.83
CA ALA A 231 -1.44 6.80 9.40
C ALA A 231 -0.46 6.07 10.33
N ALA A 232 -0.99 5.34 11.30
CA ALA A 232 -0.20 4.62 12.29
C ALA A 232 -0.89 3.33 12.74
N ALA A 233 -0.08 2.39 13.23
CA ALA A 233 -0.54 1.16 13.88
C ALA A 233 0.27 0.89 15.16
N VAL A 234 -0.41 0.44 16.21
CA VAL A 234 0.20 -0.12 17.41
C VAL A 234 0.13 -1.65 17.30
N LEU A 235 1.29 -2.29 17.28
CA LEU A 235 1.41 -3.73 17.30
C LEU A 235 1.83 -4.21 18.69
N VAL A 236 1.26 -5.32 19.11
CA VAL A 236 1.62 -5.94 20.41
C VAL A 236 1.77 -7.45 20.29
N SER A 237 2.58 -8.03 21.20
CA SER A 237 2.60 -9.49 21.40
C SER A 237 1.33 -9.97 22.05
N GLU A 238 0.95 -11.24 21.83
CA GLU A 238 -0.20 -11.87 22.52
C GLU A 238 -0.02 -11.82 24.06
N LYS A 239 1.20 -11.97 24.55
CA LYS A 239 1.55 -11.82 25.98
C LYS A 239 1.23 -10.42 26.51
N PHE A 240 1.60 -9.37 25.76
CA PHE A 240 1.32 -7.98 26.14
C PHE A 240 -0.19 -7.71 26.12
N ALA A 241 -0.88 -8.16 25.06
CA ALA A 241 -2.33 -8.00 24.93
C ALA A 241 -3.08 -8.62 26.11
N ASN A 242 -2.75 -9.87 26.47
CA ASN A 242 -3.34 -10.57 27.62
C ASN A 242 -3.07 -9.84 28.94
N LYS A 243 -1.83 -9.39 29.16
CA LYS A 243 -1.43 -8.68 30.38
C LYS A 243 -2.18 -7.36 30.58
N HIS A 244 -2.48 -6.66 29.48
CA HIS A 244 -3.08 -5.32 29.51
C HIS A 244 -4.55 -5.29 29.09
N ASN A 245 -5.20 -6.47 28.89
CA ASN A 245 -6.58 -6.61 28.44
C ASN A 245 -6.89 -5.85 27.15
N ILE A 246 -5.94 -5.93 26.18
CA ILE A 246 -6.08 -5.30 24.87
C ILE A 246 -6.87 -6.24 23.94
N ASP A 247 -7.74 -5.65 23.12
CA ASP A 247 -8.46 -6.39 22.09
C ASP A 247 -7.48 -7.07 21.11
N SER A 248 -7.60 -8.38 20.96
CA SER A 248 -6.72 -9.23 20.15
C SER A 248 -7.40 -9.80 18.92
N ASN A 249 -8.50 -9.18 18.47
CA ASN A 249 -9.33 -9.72 17.39
C ASN A 249 -8.64 -9.70 16.02
N VAL A 250 -7.67 -8.83 15.77
CA VAL A 250 -6.97 -8.74 14.47
C VAL A 250 -5.50 -9.12 14.62
N LYS A 251 -5.08 -10.13 13.85
CA LYS A 251 -3.70 -10.65 13.84
C LYS A 251 -3.07 -10.50 12.47
N ILE A 252 -1.77 -10.25 12.43
CA ILE A 252 -0.96 -10.41 11.22
C ILE A 252 -0.52 -11.88 11.17
N LEU A 253 -1.09 -12.65 10.23
CA LEU A 253 -0.75 -14.06 10.08
C LEU A 253 0.60 -14.25 9.41
N ALA A 254 0.82 -13.53 8.30
CA ALA A 254 2.06 -13.56 7.55
C ALA A 254 2.33 -12.22 6.90
N GLN A 255 3.58 -12.00 6.61
CA GLN A 255 4.04 -10.84 5.87
C GLN A 255 5.32 -11.20 5.11
N ALA A 256 5.39 -10.80 3.86
CA ALA A 256 6.58 -10.97 3.03
C ALA A 256 7.01 -9.63 2.46
N MET A 257 8.30 -9.44 2.38
CA MET A 257 8.91 -8.31 1.69
C MET A 257 9.87 -8.86 0.65
N THR A 258 9.76 -8.39 -0.59
CA THR A 258 10.61 -8.76 -1.73
C THR A 258 11.22 -7.52 -2.35
N THR A 259 12.32 -7.71 -3.06
CA THR A 259 12.93 -6.73 -3.96
C THR A 259 12.87 -7.26 -5.39
N ASP A 260 13.35 -6.50 -6.34
CA ASP A 260 13.42 -6.88 -7.74
C ASP A 260 14.23 -8.17 -7.97
N TYR A 261 13.90 -8.87 -9.02
CA TYR A 261 14.58 -10.04 -9.53
C TYR A 261 15.31 -9.70 -10.83
N GLU A 262 16.20 -10.58 -11.29
CA GLU A 262 16.88 -10.40 -12.58
C GLU A 262 15.88 -10.26 -13.76
N SER A 263 14.69 -10.87 -13.66
CA SER A 263 13.60 -10.74 -14.62
C SER A 263 13.14 -9.30 -14.83
N THR A 264 13.24 -8.44 -13.82
CA THR A 264 12.87 -7.01 -13.90
C THR A 264 13.54 -6.32 -15.09
N PHE A 265 14.79 -6.66 -15.40
CA PHE A 265 15.56 -6.03 -16.48
C PHE A 265 15.78 -6.97 -17.68
N LEU A 266 15.85 -8.29 -17.46
CA LEU A 266 16.18 -9.26 -18.51
C LEU A 266 15.00 -9.57 -19.44
N GLU A 267 13.77 -9.61 -18.93
CA GLU A 267 12.59 -9.98 -19.73
C GLU A 267 12.11 -8.87 -20.67
N LYS A 268 12.60 -7.66 -20.49
CA LYS A 268 12.23 -6.49 -21.31
C LYS A 268 10.72 -6.29 -21.43
N ASP A 269 10.02 -6.46 -20.34
CA ASP A 269 8.58 -6.23 -20.19
C ASP A 269 8.34 -5.13 -19.16
N MET A 270 7.52 -4.13 -19.52
CA MET A 270 7.18 -3.04 -18.63
C MET A 270 6.40 -3.50 -17.39
N MET A 271 5.68 -4.65 -17.45
CA MET A 271 5.02 -5.23 -16.27
C MET A 271 6.06 -5.71 -15.25
N GLN A 272 7.16 -6.31 -15.71
CA GLN A 272 8.26 -6.71 -14.84
C GLN A 272 8.94 -5.49 -14.20
N LEU A 273 9.12 -4.43 -14.97
CA LEU A 273 9.78 -3.21 -14.53
C LEU A 273 8.99 -2.49 -13.40
N VAL A 274 7.68 -2.68 -13.31
CA VAL A 274 6.85 -2.15 -12.20
C VAL A 274 6.63 -3.19 -11.09
N GLY A 275 7.34 -4.32 -11.10
CA GLY A 275 7.40 -5.28 -10.00
C GLY A 275 6.35 -6.38 -10.04
N TYR A 276 5.96 -6.87 -11.21
CA TYR A 276 5.03 -8.00 -11.36
C TYR A 276 5.53 -9.26 -10.61
N ASP A 277 6.74 -9.73 -10.92
CA ASP A 277 7.33 -10.91 -10.27
C ASP A 277 7.58 -10.69 -8.79
N MET A 278 8.03 -9.48 -8.42
CA MET A 278 8.24 -9.09 -7.02
C MET A 278 6.94 -9.20 -6.21
N THR A 279 5.81 -8.77 -6.78
CA THR A 279 4.46 -8.87 -6.18
C THR A 279 4.02 -10.34 -6.10
N LYS A 280 4.18 -11.09 -7.19
CA LYS A 280 3.81 -12.51 -7.30
C LYS A 280 4.53 -13.37 -6.24
N GLU A 281 5.84 -13.20 -6.09
CA GLU A 281 6.60 -13.91 -5.08
C GLU A 281 6.27 -13.47 -3.64
N ALA A 282 6.02 -12.19 -3.39
CA ALA A 282 5.58 -11.73 -2.07
C ALA A 282 4.24 -12.37 -1.68
N ALA A 283 3.26 -12.40 -2.59
CA ALA A 283 1.96 -13.03 -2.37
C ALA A 283 2.10 -14.55 -2.13
N LYS A 284 2.84 -15.25 -3.00
CA LYS A 284 3.11 -16.68 -2.87
C LYS A 284 3.75 -17.01 -1.51
N ASN A 285 4.73 -16.23 -1.06
CA ASN A 285 5.37 -16.41 0.23
C ASN A 285 4.37 -16.28 1.39
N VAL A 286 3.44 -15.33 1.32
CA VAL A 286 2.41 -15.14 2.35
C VAL A 286 1.43 -16.32 2.37
N TYR A 287 0.96 -16.79 1.23
CA TYR A 287 0.07 -17.95 1.14
C TYR A 287 0.76 -19.23 1.62
N GLN A 288 2.02 -19.47 1.25
CA GLN A 288 2.79 -20.62 1.70
C GLN A 288 3.05 -20.63 3.21
N GLN A 289 3.32 -19.46 3.82
CA GLN A 289 3.54 -19.35 5.26
C GLN A 289 2.29 -19.72 6.07
N THR A 290 1.11 -19.41 5.54
CA THR A 290 -0.16 -19.55 6.28
C THR A 290 -0.95 -20.79 5.88
N GLY A 291 -0.80 -21.25 4.63
CA GLY A 291 -1.67 -22.27 4.05
C GLY A 291 -3.05 -21.75 3.67
N VAL A 292 -3.28 -20.44 3.73
CA VAL A 292 -4.52 -19.79 3.29
C VAL A 292 -4.57 -19.82 1.76
N ASP A 293 -5.69 -20.28 1.20
CA ASP A 293 -5.97 -20.16 -0.23
C ASP A 293 -6.40 -18.71 -0.54
N VAL A 294 -5.96 -18.19 -1.68
CA VAL A 294 -6.39 -16.84 -2.12
C VAL A 294 -7.91 -16.69 -2.16
N LYS A 295 -8.63 -17.78 -2.45
CA LYS A 295 -10.11 -17.82 -2.48
C LYS A 295 -10.76 -17.56 -1.12
N ASP A 296 -10.02 -17.73 -0.04
CA ASP A 296 -10.47 -17.49 1.34
C ASP A 296 -10.19 -16.04 1.79
N VAL A 297 -9.70 -15.18 0.89
CA VAL A 297 -9.49 -13.75 1.16
C VAL A 297 -10.79 -13.00 0.88
N ASP A 298 -11.32 -12.30 1.89
CA ASP A 298 -12.60 -11.57 1.78
C ASP A 298 -12.42 -10.15 1.24
N VAL A 299 -11.32 -9.49 1.59
CA VAL A 299 -11.07 -8.09 1.26
C VAL A 299 -9.59 -7.83 0.98
N VAL A 300 -9.33 -6.99 -0.01
CA VAL A 300 -7.98 -6.65 -0.46
C VAL A 300 -7.80 -5.13 -0.52
N GLU A 301 -6.76 -4.60 0.08
CA GLU A 301 -6.22 -3.26 -0.19
C GLU A 301 -4.91 -3.42 -0.94
N LEU A 302 -4.91 -3.13 -2.22
CA LEU A 302 -3.76 -3.25 -3.10
C LEU A 302 -3.26 -1.90 -3.60
N HIS A 303 -2.09 -1.88 -4.22
CA HIS A 303 -1.40 -0.66 -4.65
C HIS A 303 -1.89 -0.19 -6.02
N ASP A 304 -2.96 0.56 -6.05
CA ASP A 304 -3.57 1.17 -7.23
C ASP A 304 -3.09 2.62 -7.48
N CYS A 305 -1.78 2.83 -7.51
CA CYS A 305 -1.26 4.17 -7.85
C CYS A 305 -1.67 4.62 -9.26
N PHE A 306 -1.93 3.67 -10.13
CA PHE A 306 -2.57 3.81 -11.44
C PHE A 306 -3.58 2.69 -11.64
N ALA A 307 -4.64 2.96 -12.39
CA ALA A 307 -5.62 1.92 -12.76
C ALA A 307 -4.97 0.74 -13.50
N HIS A 308 -3.92 1.03 -14.27
CA HIS A 308 -3.07 0.05 -14.96
C HIS A 308 -2.40 -0.91 -13.98
N ASN A 309 -1.83 -0.35 -12.90
CA ASN A 309 -1.17 -1.17 -11.87
C ASN A 309 -2.17 -2.01 -11.08
N GLU A 310 -3.35 -1.48 -10.80
CA GLU A 310 -4.39 -2.27 -10.13
C GLU A 310 -4.76 -3.52 -10.94
N LEU A 311 -4.97 -3.34 -12.25
CA LEU A 311 -5.31 -4.45 -13.15
C LEU A 311 -4.24 -5.54 -13.14
N ILE A 312 -2.97 -5.17 -13.33
CA ILE A 312 -1.82 -6.09 -13.33
C ILE A 312 -1.67 -6.78 -11.97
N THR A 313 -1.94 -6.07 -10.90
CA THR A 313 -1.82 -6.58 -9.53
C THR A 313 -2.86 -7.67 -9.23
N TYR A 314 -4.02 -7.69 -9.86
CA TYR A 314 -4.98 -8.78 -9.69
C TYR A 314 -4.39 -10.14 -10.06
N GLU A 315 -3.68 -10.20 -11.18
CA GLU A 315 -3.00 -11.41 -11.65
C GLU A 315 -1.81 -11.78 -10.76
N ALA A 316 -0.98 -10.78 -10.42
CA ALA A 316 0.20 -11.01 -9.58
C ALA A 316 -0.15 -11.50 -8.17
N LEU A 317 -1.30 -11.08 -7.61
CA LEU A 317 -1.81 -11.58 -6.32
C LEU A 317 -2.57 -12.90 -6.44
N GLY A 318 -2.85 -13.40 -7.67
CA GLY A 318 -3.63 -14.61 -7.91
C GLY A 318 -5.13 -14.44 -7.70
N LEU A 319 -5.67 -13.21 -7.76
CA LEU A 319 -7.12 -12.96 -7.68
C LEU A 319 -7.84 -13.41 -8.96
N CYS A 320 -7.12 -13.46 -10.06
CA CYS A 320 -7.51 -14.07 -11.32
C CYS A 320 -6.28 -14.69 -11.99
N GLU A 321 -6.52 -15.50 -13.03
CA GLU A 321 -5.44 -16.09 -13.83
C GLU A 321 -4.74 -15.02 -14.69
N GLU A 322 -3.49 -15.30 -15.08
CA GLU A 322 -2.72 -14.40 -15.95
C GLU A 322 -3.42 -14.23 -17.31
N GLY A 323 -3.62 -12.98 -17.74
CA GLY A 323 -4.35 -12.59 -18.94
C GLY A 323 -5.86 -12.47 -18.79
N GLU A 324 -6.42 -12.73 -17.60
CA GLU A 324 -7.86 -12.68 -17.33
C GLU A 324 -8.29 -11.43 -16.53
N ALA A 325 -7.35 -10.54 -16.20
CA ALA A 325 -7.67 -9.37 -15.37
C ALA A 325 -8.71 -8.44 -16.00
N GLN A 326 -8.72 -8.29 -17.32
CA GLN A 326 -9.75 -7.51 -18.02
C GLN A 326 -11.14 -8.12 -17.82
N LYS A 327 -11.26 -9.45 -17.95
CA LYS A 327 -12.53 -10.14 -17.73
C LYS A 327 -12.98 -10.01 -16.28
N PHE A 328 -12.06 -10.16 -15.33
CA PHE A 328 -12.29 -9.96 -13.91
C PHE A 328 -12.88 -8.56 -13.60
N VAL A 329 -12.37 -7.51 -14.27
CA VAL A 329 -12.90 -6.16 -14.18
C VAL A 329 -14.28 -6.04 -14.85
N GLN A 330 -14.46 -6.61 -16.06
CA GLN A 330 -15.70 -6.53 -16.83
C GLN A 330 -16.86 -7.23 -16.13
N ASP A 331 -16.60 -8.38 -15.50
CA ASP A 331 -17.58 -9.15 -14.73
C ASP A 331 -17.93 -8.49 -13.38
N GLY A 332 -17.15 -7.49 -12.94
CA GLY A 332 -17.33 -6.82 -11.65
C GLY A 332 -16.82 -7.66 -10.47
N ASP A 333 -15.96 -8.62 -10.72
CA ASP A 333 -15.38 -9.52 -9.71
C ASP A 333 -14.41 -8.81 -8.74
N ASN A 334 -14.07 -7.55 -9.01
CA ASN A 334 -13.15 -6.70 -8.23
C ASN A 334 -13.86 -5.69 -7.30
N THR A 335 -15.15 -5.83 -7.05
CA THR A 335 -15.94 -4.87 -6.27
C THR A 335 -16.97 -5.56 -5.38
N PHE A 336 -17.75 -4.79 -4.63
CA PHE A 336 -18.83 -5.33 -3.79
C PHE A 336 -19.80 -6.17 -4.62
N GLY A 337 -20.10 -7.39 -4.14
CA GLY A 337 -20.93 -8.37 -4.83
C GLY A 337 -20.19 -9.25 -5.84
N GLY A 338 -18.91 -8.96 -6.14
CA GLY A 338 -18.03 -9.79 -6.95
C GLY A 338 -17.26 -10.83 -6.12
N LYS A 339 -16.25 -11.48 -6.73
CA LYS A 339 -15.44 -12.52 -6.08
C LYS A 339 -14.55 -11.97 -4.97
N PHE A 340 -13.97 -10.79 -5.20
CA PHE A 340 -13.11 -10.10 -4.23
C PHE A 340 -13.50 -8.64 -4.12
N VAL A 341 -13.57 -8.11 -2.90
CA VAL A 341 -13.73 -6.67 -2.74
C VAL A 341 -12.34 -6.03 -2.66
N THR A 342 -11.94 -5.35 -3.74
CA THR A 342 -10.65 -4.67 -3.82
C THR A 342 -10.79 -3.18 -3.56
N ASN A 343 -9.89 -2.64 -2.73
CA ASN A 343 -9.81 -1.23 -2.37
C ASN A 343 -11.15 -0.62 -1.91
N PRO A 344 -11.85 -1.22 -0.92
CA PRO A 344 -13.11 -0.67 -0.41
C PRO A 344 -12.94 0.73 0.19
N SER A 345 -11.71 1.12 0.52
CA SER A 345 -11.40 2.47 1.01
C SER A 345 -11.40 3.55 -0.08
N GLY A 346 -11.46 3.16 -1.37
CA GLY A 346 -11.27 4.02 -2.53
C GLY A 346 -9.85 3.99 -3.10
N GLY A 347 -8.97 3.15 -2.53
CA GLY A 347 -7.60 2.94 -3.00
C GLY A 347 -6.76 4.22 -3.05
N LEU A 348 -5.62 4.12 -3.68
CA LEU A 348 -4.73 5.26 -3.89
C LEU A 348 -5.32 6.24 -4.91
N LEU A 349 -6.08 5.72 -5.88
CA LEU A 349 -6.71 6.49 -6.96
C LEU A 349 -7.71 7.54 -6.44
N SER A 350 -8.40 7.28 -5.34
CA SER A 350 -9.44 8.17 -4.82
C SER A 350 -9.27 8.54 -3.36
N LYS A 351 -8.91 7.59 -2.48
CA LYS A 351 -8.56 7.91 -1.09
C LYS A 351 -7.32 8.78 -1.04
N GLY A 352 -6.34 8.53 -1.92
CA GLY A 352 -5.09 9.26 -2.01
C GLY A 352 -3.87 8.42 -1.68
N HIS A 353 -2.68 8.95 -2.04
CA HIS A 353 -1.41 8.24 -1.95
C HIS A 353 -0.31 9.09 -1.31
N PRO A 354 -0.37 9.36 0.02
CA PRO A 354 0.79 9.89 0.75
C PRO A 354 1.79 8.74 0.94
N LEU A 355 2.93 8.77 0.23
CA LEU A 355 3.83 7.63 0.04
C LEU A 355 4.21 6.94 1.34
N GLY A 356 4.69 7.71 2.31
CA GLY A 356 5.08 7.17 3.62
C GLY A 356 3.93 6.63 4.47
N ALA A 357 2.69 7.11 4.25
CA ALA A 357 1.52 6.71 5.03
C ALA A 357 0.69 5.59 4.40
N THR A 358 0.80 5.38 3.08
CA THR A 358 -0.11 4.50 2.30
C THR A 358 -0.25 3.10 2.90
N GLY A 359 0.85 2.42 3.19
CA GLY A 359 0.79 1.05 3.73
C GLY A 359 0.12 0.97 5.11
N LEU A 360 0.29 1.99 5.94
CA LEU A 360 -0.39 2.06 7.25
C LEU A 360 -1.86 2.48 7.12
N ALA A 361 -2.21 3.27 6.10
CA ALA A 361 -3.60 3.58 5.77
C ALA A 361 -4.35 2.36 5.22
N GLN A 362 -3.67 1.47 4.49
CA GLN A 362 -4.21 0.14 4.11
C GLN A 362 -4.41 -0.73 5.35
N CYS A 363 -3.43 -0.81 6.25
CA CYS A 363 -3.55 -1.51 7.53
C CYS A 363 -4.74 -0.98 8.34
N PHE A 364 -4.91 0.35 8.43
CA PHE A 364 -6.07 0.98 9.06
C PHE A 364 -7.38 0.49 8.45
N GLY A 365 -7.51 0.57 7.11
CA GLY A 365 -8.71 0.17 6.40
C GLY A 365 -9.08 -1.30 6.63
N LEU A 366 -8.10 -2.20 6.48
CA LEU A 366 -8.29 -3.64 6.66
C LEU A 366 -8.58 -4.01 8.11
N THR A 367 -7.93 -3.37 9.08
CA THR A 367 -8.23 -3.58 10.51
C THR A 367 -9.68 -3.19 10.83
N GLN A 368 -10.17 -2.06 10.29
CA GLN A 368 -11.58 -1.67 10.46
C GLN A 368 -12.54 -2.66 9.81
N GLN A 369 -12.22 -3.21 8.63
CA GLN A 369 -12.99 -4.27 7.99
C GLN A 369 -13.09 -5.51 8.89
N LEU A 370 -11.98 -6.00 9.38
CA LEU A 370 -11.91 -7.20 10.20
C LEU A 370 -12.57 -7.04 11.60
N ARG A 371 -12.67 -5.81 12.07
CA ARG A 371 -13.40 -5.45 13.31
C ARG A 371 -14.90 -5.21 13.11
N GLY A 372 -15.39 -5.20 11.86
CA GLY A 372 -16.76 -4.83 11.55
C GLY A 372 -17.08 -3.34 11.73
N ASN A 373 -16.05 -2.49 11.73
CA ASN A 373 -16.14 -1.05 12.02
C ASN A 373 -15.91 -0.16 10.79
N ALA A 374 -15.96 -0.72 9.57
CA ALA A 374 -15.67 0.04 8.35
C ALA A 374 -16.82 0.95 7.87
N GLY A 375 -17.97 0.95 8.56
CA GLY A 375 -19.15 1.78 8.22
C GLY A 375 -19.72 1.41 6.84
N GLU A 376 -20.05 2.38 6.01
CA GLU A 376 -20.64 2.15 4.68
C GLU A 376 -19.71 1.39 3.70
N LYS A 377 -18.43 1.23 4.05
CA LYS A 377 -17.43 0.48 3.28
C LYS A 377 -17.29 -0.97 3.75
N GLN A 378 -18.09 -1.39 4.72
CA GLN A 378 -17.96 -2.72 5.32
C GLN A 378 -18.18 -3.82 4.29
N VAL A 379 -17.26 -4.77 4.24
CA VAL A 379 -17.42 -6.07 3.59
C VAL A 379 -18.00 -7.02 4.62
N ASP A 380 -19.23 -7.44 4.40
CA ASP A 380 -19.97 -8.25 5.36
C ASP A 380 -19.26 -9.60 5.62
N GLY A 381 -19.07 -9.91 6.89
CA GLY A 381 -18.49 -11.17 7.31
C GLY A 381 -16.98 -11.32 7.06
N ALA A 382 -16.27 -10.25 6.67
CA ALA A 382 -14.84 -10.29 6.40
C ALA A 382 -14.04 -10.79 7.61
N LYS A 383 -13.25 -11.85 7.40
CA LYS A 383 -12.36 -12.46 8.40
C LYS A 383 -10.90 -12.54 7.96
N THR A 384 -10.65 -12.56 6.66
CA THR A 384 -9.32 -12.65 6.08
C THR A 384 -9.09 -11.48 5.13
N ALA A 385 -8.03 -10.73 5.35
CA ALA A 385 -7.73 -9.53 4.58
C ALA A 385 -6.30 -9.55 4.03
N LEU A 386 -6.14 -9.15 2.78
CA LEU A 386 -4.84 -9.06 2.10
C LEU A 386 -4.47 -7.60 1.84
N GLN A 387 -3.27 -7.24 2.24
CA GLN A 387 -2.65 -5.95 1.90
C GLN A 387 -1.51 -6.16 0.92
N HIS A 388 -1.45 -5.33 -0.11
CA HIS A 388 -0.31 -5.24 -1.02
C HIS A 388 0.13 -3.79 -1.18
N ASN A 389 1.41 -3.52 -1.00
CA ASN A 389 1.99 -2.19 -1.13
C ASN A 389 3.34 -2.28 -1.87
N LEU A 390 3.39 -1.61 -3.00
CA LEU A 390 4.54 -1.59 -3.91
C LEU A 390 5.27 -0.26 -3.81
N GLY A 391 6.61 -0.28 -3.87
CA GLY A 391 7.48 0.87 -4.04
C GLY A 391 8.39 0.66 -5.24
N LEU A 392 8.32 1.56 -6.23
CA LEU A 392 9.25 1.56 -7.36
C LEU A 392 10.70 1.62 -6.85
N GLY A 393 11.61 0.94 -7.55
CA GLY A 393 13.00 0.80 -7.16
C GLY A 393 13.23 -0.36 -6.19
N GLY A 394 12.30 -1.32 -6.12
CA GLY A 394 12.52 -2.62 -5.54
C GLY A 394 12.02 -2.82 -4.12
N ALA A 395 10.75 -2.55 -3.86
CA ALA A 395 10.16 -2.98 -2.60
C ALA A 395 8.67 -3.35 -2.77
N CYS A 396 8.31 -4.59 -2.46
CA CYS A 396 6.93 -5.02 -2.34
C CYS A 396 6.70 -5.63 -0.96
N VAL A 397 5.67 -5.19 -0.27
CA VAL A 397 5.25 -5.77 1.01
C VAL A 397 3.83 -6.27 0.88
N THR A 398 3.65 -7.58 1.09
CA THR A 398 2.34 -8.24 1.16
C THR A 398 2.10 -8.73 2.58
N THR A 399 0.92 -8.44 3.12
CA THR A 399 0.54 -8.76 4.50
C THR A 399 -0.82 -9.45 4.53
N LEU A 400 -0.93 -10.57 5.22
CA LEU A 400 -2.19 -11.27 5.45
C LEU A 400 -2.62 -11.07 6.90
N TYR A 401 -3.86 -10.61 7.06
CA TYR A 401 -4.51 -10.39 8.35
C TYR A 401 -5.66 -11.36 8.53
N GLN A 402 -5.98 -11.66 9.79
CA GLN A 402 -7.15 -12.44 10.13
C GLN A 402 -7.79 -11.94 11.43
N SER A 403 -9.13 -11.92 11.45
CA SER A 403 -9.90 -11.79 12.70
C SER A 403 -10.17 -13.17 13.31
N THR A 404 -10.27 -13.22 14.63
CA THR A 404 -10.62 -14.45 15.40
C THR A 404 -12.11 -14.64 15.47
#